data_82853dea9aaf72900968b7debc36995c
#
_entry.id   82853dea9aaf72900968b7debc36995c
#
_cell.length_a   1.000
_cell.length_b   1.000
_cell.length_c   1.000
_cell.angle_alpha   90.00
_cell.angle_beta   90.00
_cell.angle_gamma   90.00
#
_symmetry.space_group_name_H-M   'P 1'
#
loop_
_entity.id
_entity.type
_entity.pdbx_description
1 polymer ?
#
loop_
_entity_poly.entity_id
_entity_poly.type
_entity_poly.pdbx_seq_one_letter_code
_entity_poly.pdbx_strand_id
1 'polypeptide(L)'
;MNKPQGKQDSAPAKQVYRELVTINGKNVVLAHNEPPVINAGVLENGDIFRMINIFADTFTPSNLDKADGTPLRLYTSDRVKVDVSKRRKHDMGFWHRNIDAHEIIFCVKGALKWETEMGVKIMHPGDMLFIPKGIGHRSMLCEDSTDDNVLIELKIADELTYVGEDQKK
;
A
#
# COMPACT_ATOMS: atom_id res chain seq x y z
N MET A 1 23.31 10.82 -62.27
CA MET A 1 22.79 9.89 -61.21
C MET A 1 22.53 10.74 -59.96
N ASN A 2 21.28 11.13 -59.78
CA ASN A 2 20.86 11.89 -58.58
C ASN A 2 20.53 10.93 -57.44
N LYS A 3 21.22 11.06 -56.30
CA LYS A 3 20.87 10.34 -55.07
C LYS A 3 19.58 10.95 -54.50
N PRO A 4 18.60 10.12 -54.04
CA PRO A 4 17.43 10.64 -53.37
C PRO A 4 17.83 11.17 -52.00
N GLN A 5 17.42 12.41 -51.71
CA GLN A 5 17.49 13.00 -50.37
C GLN A 5 16.54 12.21 -49.44
N GLY A 6 17.10 11.63 -48.41
CA GLY A 6 16.33 10.99 -47.34
C GLY A 6 15.45 12.04 -46.62
N LYS A 7 14.15 11.76 -46.55
CA LYS A 7 13.23 12.45 -45.67
C LYS A 7 13.71 12.25 -44.26
N GLN A 8 14.09 13.34 -43.57
CA GLN A 8 14.20 13.35 -42.11
C GLN A 8 12.78 13.21 -41.55
N ASP A 9 12.47 12.05 -41.03
CA ASP A 9 11.29 11.88 -40.18
C ASP A 9 11.52 12.70 -38.91
N SER A 10 10.92 13.89 -38.86
CA SER A 10 10.85 14.65 -37.61
C SER A 10 9.99 13.88 -36.63
N ALA A 11 10.55 13.52 -35.48
CA ALA A 11 9.78 12.90 -34.38
C ALA A 11 8.53 13.76 -34.08
N PRO A 12 7.35 13.16 -33.88
CA PRO A 12 6.14 13.90 -33.61
C PRO A 12 6.33 14.80 -32.38
N ALA A 13 5.92 16.06 -32.49
CA ALA A 13 5.99 17.02 -31.38
C ALA A 13 5.24 16.42 -30.17
N LYS A 14 5.89 16.41 -29.00
CA LYS A 14 5.32 15.90 -27.78
C LYS A 14 4.08 16.73 -27.43
N GLN A 15 2.90 16.08 -27.43
CA GLN A 15 1.66 16.74 -27.09
C GLN A 15 1.66 17.09 -25.59
N VAL A 16 1.27 18.34 -25.27
CA VAL A 16 1.11 18.81 -23.88
C VAL A 16 -0.36 19.08 -23.65
N TYR A 17 -0.91 18.39 -22.66
CA TYR A 17 -2.28 18.61 -22.19
C TYR A 17 -2.28 19.66 -21.09
N ARG A 18 -3.27 20.56 -21.11
CA ARG A 18 -3.41 21.61 -20.10
C ARG A 18 -4.80 21.55 -19.50
N GLU A 19 -4.84 21.60 -18.19
CA GLU A 19 -6.06 21.56 -17.39
C GLU A 19 -6.10 22.80 -16.49
N LEU A 20 -7.24 23.49 -16.47
CA LEU A 20 -7.48 24.61 -15.57
C LEU A 20 -8.23 24.10 -14.34
N VAL A 21 -7.60 24.19 -13.18
CA VAL A 21 -8.20 23.79 -11.91
C VAL A 21 -8.23 24.95 -10.92
N THR A 22 -9.22 24.95 -10.05
CA THR A 22 -9.30 25.93 -8.96
C THR A 22 -8.84 25.29 -7.66
N ILE A 23 -7.75 25.78 -7.09
CA ILE A 23 -7.17 25.31 -5.84
C ILE A 23 -7.17 26.48 -4.85
N ASN A 24 -7.84 26.33 -3.73
CA ASN A 24 -7.98 27.36 -2.69
C ASN A 24 -8.43 28.72 -3.26
N GLY A 25 -9.41 28.72 -4.15
CA GLY A 25 -9.93 29.92 -4.80
C GLY A 25 -9.04 30.55 -5.86
N LYS A 26 -7.92 29.93 -6.21
CA LYS A 26 -6.99 30.39 -7.26
C LYS A 26 -7.03 29.46 -8.47
N ASN A 27 -7.06 30.06 -9.66
CA ASN A 27 -6.94 29.31 -10.90
C ASN A 27 -5.49 28.91 -11.14
N VAL A 28 -5.26 27.59 -11.32
CA VAL A 28 -3.97 26.99 -11.57
C VAL A 28 -4.04 26.20 -12.87
N VAL A 29 -3.04 26.38 -13.74
CA VAL A 29 -2.91 25.56 -14.96
C VAL A 29 -1.96 24.40 -14.65
N LEU A 30 -2.48 23.19 -14.78
CA LEU A 30 -1.67 21.97 -14.75
C LEU A 30 -1.30 21.58 -16.18
N ALA A 31 -0.04 21.25 -16.41
CA ALA A 31 0.46 20.79 -17.71
C ALA A 31 0.93 19.33 -17.59
N HIS A 32 0.42 18.47 -18.46
CA HIS A 32 0.70 17.04 -18.46
C HIS A 32 1.26 16.61 -19.82
N ASN A 33 2.16 15.63 -19.80
CA ASN A 33 2.67 14.99 -21.02
C ASN A 33 1.75 13.84 -21.51
N GLU A 34 0.79 13.45 -20.69
CA GLU A 34 -0.19 12.41 -20.96
C GLU A 34 -1.60 12.97 -20.79
N PRO A 35 -2.62 12.38 -21.45
CA PRO A 35 -3.98 12.86 -21.29
C PRO A 35 -4.40 12.80 -19.80
N PRO A 36 -5.04 13.85 -19.27
CA PRO A 36 -5.57 13.80 -17.91
C PRO A 36 -6.62 12.69 -17.81
N VAL A 37 -6.57 11.94 -16.72
CA VAL A 37 -7.62 10.96 -16.42
C VAL A 37 -8.86 11.76 -16.01
N ILE A 38 -9.85 11.80 -16.89
CA ILE A 38 -11.14 12.40 -16.58
C ILE A 38 -11.98 11.33 -15.87
N ASN A 39 -12.13 11.46 -14.56
CA ASN A 39 -13.12 10.68 -13.84
C ASN A 39 -14.48 11.35 -14.03
N ALA A 40 -15.26 10.85 -14.98
CA ALA A 40 -16.60 11.36 -15.28
C ALA A 40 -17.67 10.93 -14.25
N GLY A 41 -17.29 10.15 -13.24
CA GLY A 41 -18.17 9.74 -12.16
C GLY A 41 -18.57 10.94 -11.30
N VAL A 42 -19.85 11.23 -11.19
CA VAL A 42 -20.37 12.10 -10.15
C VAL A 42 -20.19 11.38 -8.84
N LEU A 43 -19.40 11.96 -7.94
CA LEU A 43 -19.25 11.46 -6.57
C LEU A 43 -20.56 11.78 -5.83
N GLU A 44 -21.51 10.85 -5.87
CA GLU A 44 -22.85 11.03 -5.29
C GLU A 44 -22.83 11.17 -3.76
N ASN A 45 -21.77 10.68 -3.11
CA ASN A 45 -21.60 10.76 -1.67
C ASN A 45 -20.24 11.40 -1.36
N GLY A 46 -20.23 12.56 -0.74
CA GLY A 46 -19.04 13.36 -0.40
C GLY A 46 -18.00 12.69 0.52
N ASP A 47 -18.11 11.37 0.73
CA ASP A 47 -17.28 10.57 1.63
C ASP A 47 -16.00 10.00 1.01
N ILE A 48 -15.72 10.28 -0.25
CA ILE A 48 -14.55 9.67 -0.93
C ILE A 48 -13.24 10.33 -0.52
N PHE A 49 -13.25 11.64 -0.24
CA PHE A 49 -12.09 12.33 0.30
C PHE A 49 -12.10 12.26 1.83
N ARG A 50 -11.58 11.14 2.35
CA ARG A 50 -11.65 10.82 3.79
C ARG A 50 -10.26 10.82 4.41
N MET A 51 -10.13 11.54 5.53
CA MET A 51 -8.98 11.44 6.44
C MET A 51 -9.39 10.65 7.69
N ILE A 52 -8.59 9.66 8.06
CA ILE A 52 -8.81 8.83 9.26
C ILE A 52 -7.57 8.87 10.14
N ASN A 53 -7.77 8.82 11.46
CA ASN A 53 -6.69 8.61 12.42
C ASN A 53 -6.72 7.15 12.90
N ILE A 54 -5.82 6.33 12.39
CA ILE A 54 -5.77 4.89 12.73
C ILE A 54 -5.47 4.61 14.21
N PHE A 55 -5.01 5.60 14.97
CA PHE A 55 -4.79 5.50 16.42
C PHE A 55 -6.06 5.77 17.23
N ALA A 56 -7.10 6.32 16.62
CA ALA A 56 -8.35 6.56 17.33
C ALA A 56 -9.01 5.24 17.78
N ASP A 57 -9.71 5.28 18.90
CA ASP A 57 -10.37 4.09 19.48
C ASP A 57 -11.42 3.47 18.55
N THR A 58 -12.04 4.28 17.69
CA THR A 58 -12.98 3.81 16.67
C THR A 58 -12.36 2.87 15.63
N PHE A 59 -11.03 2.87 15.51
CA PHE A 59 -10.27 1.99 14.63
C PHE A 59 -9.55 0.90 15.40
N THR A 60 -10.24 0.30 16.38
CA THR A 60 -9.71 -0.82 17.15
C THR A 60 -10.21 -2.13 16.55
N PRO A 61 -9.32 -2.96 15.98
CA PRO A 61 -9.68 -4.28 15.48
C PRO A 61 -10.00 -5.23 16.61
N SER A 62 -10.84 -6.24 16.34
CA SER A 62 -11.19 -7.28 17.31
C SER A 62 -10.00 -8.12 17.75
N ASN A 63 -8.93 -8.13 16.95
CA ASN A 63 -7.71 -8.90 17.25
C ASN A 63 -6.73 -8.20 18.19
N LEU A 64 -7.04 -6.98 18.67
CA LEU A 64 -6.14 -6.24 19.56
C LEU A 64 -5.71 -7.05 20.78
N ASP A 65 -6.66 -7.71 21.43
CA ASP A 65 -6.45 -8.46 22.67
C ASP A 65 -6.44 -9.99 22.47
N LYS A 66 -6.67 -10.47 21.24
CA LYS A 66 -6.82 -11.93 20.99
C LYS A 66 -5.77 -12.49 20.03
N ALA A 67 -5.15 -11.65 19.22
CA ALA A 67 -4.24 -12.09 18.15
C ALA A 67 -4.83 -13.17 17.21
N ASP A 68 -6.12 -13.08 16.92
CA ASP A 68 -6.90 -14.06 16.14
C ASP A 68 -6.77 -13.91 14.62
N GLY A 69 -5.88 -13.01 14.17
CA GLY A 69 -5.66 -12.77 12.75
C GLY A 69 -6.75 -11.96 12.05
N THR A 70 -7.67 -11.32 12.81
CA THR A 70 -8.78 -10.54 12.25
C THR A 70 -8.50 -9.04 12.34
N PRO A 71 -7.83 -8.44 11.33
CA PRO A 71 -7.59 -7.00 11.27
C PRO A 71 -8.89 -6.26 10.98
N LEU A 72 -8.89 -4.95 11.22
CA LEU A 72 -9.98 -4.07 10.82
C LEU A 72 -9.84 -3.69 9.34
N ARG A 73 -10.79 -4.09 8.51
CA ARG A 73 -10.85 -3.72 7.10
C ARG A 73 -11.30 -2.29 6.94
N LEU A 74 -10.47 -1.45 6.29
CA LEU A 74 -10.76 -0.05 5.98
C LEU A 74 -11.27 0.12 4.54
N TYR A 75 -10.61 -0.53 3.58
CA TYR A 75 -10.98 -0.49 2.17
C TYR A 75 -10.92 -1.88 1.55
N THR A 76 -11.77 -2.10 0.57
CA THR A 76 -11.79 -3.35 -0.17
C THR A 76 -12.19 -3.14 -1.62
N SER A 77 -11.55 -3.90 -2.49
CA SER A 77 -11.95 -4.13 -3.87
C SER A 77 -11.74 -5.61 -4.19
N ASP A 78 -12.03 -6.02 -5.40
CA ASP A 78 -11.76 -7.40 -5.85
C ASP A 78 -10.26 -7.74 -5.83
N ARG A 79 -9.39 -6.73 -5.91
CA ARG A 79 -7.94 -6.91 -6.08
C ARG A 79 -7.11 -6.42 -4.91
N VAL A 80 -7.63 -5.47 -4.12
CA VAL A 80 -6.90 -4.85 -3.01
C VAL A 80 -7.77 -4.77 -1.78
N LYS A 81 -7.17 -5.14 -0.65
CA LYS A 81 -7.74 -4.96 0.68
C LYS A 81 -6.76 -4.15 1.51
N VAL A 82 -7.26 -3.17 2.27
CA VAL A 82 -6.46 -2.33 3.18
C VAL A 82 -6.96 -2.54 4.58
N ASP A 83 -6.10 -3.06 5.43
CA ASP A 83 -6.41 -3.46 6.78
C ASP A 83 -5.54 -2.69 7.80
N VAL A 84 -6.08 -2.45 8.99
CA VAL A 84 -5.32 -2.03 10.16
C VAL A 84 -5.30 -3.18 11.16
N SER A 85 -4.11 -3.57 11.55
CA SER A 85 -3.86 -4.57 12.59
C SER A 85 -3.27 -3.90 13.82
N LYS A 86 -3.79 -4.24 14.99
CA LYS A 86 -3.24 -3.80 16.27
C LYS A 86 -2.95 -5.01 17.12
N ARG A 87 -1.81 -4.99 17.83
CA ARG A 87 -1.38 -6.08 18.72
C ARG A 87 -0.95 -5.50 20.05
N ARG A 88 -1.46 -6.07 21.12
CA ARG A 88 -1.11 -5.63 22.47
C ARG A 88 -0.19 -6.61 23.18
N LYS A 89 -0.69 -7.75 23.59
CA LYS A 89 0.01 -8.67 24.52
C LYS A 89 0.02 -10.13 24.09
N HIS A 90 -0.45 -10.45 22.90
CA HIS A 90 -0.60 -11.84 22.48
C HIS A 90 0.08 -12.11 21.16
N ASP A 91 0.83 -13.19 21.14
CA ASP A 91 1.36 -13.77 19.91
C ASP A 91 0.21 -14.36 19.09
N MET A 92 0.37 -14.34 17.76
CA MET A 92 -0.46 -15.17 16.92
C MET A 92 -0.04 -16.63 17.11
N GLY A 93 -0.91 -17.38 17.79
CA GLY A 93 -0.63 -18.77 18.20
C GLY A 93 -0.71 -19.79 17.06
N PHE A 94 -0.96 -19.37 15.83
CA PHE A 94 -1.14 -20.24 14.68
C PHE A 94 -0.43 -19.71 13.43
N TRP A 95 -0.02 -20.64 12.56
CA TRP A 95 0.48 -20.34 11.24
C TRP A 95 -0.68 -20.22 10.25
N HIS A 96 -0.59 -19.25 9.35
CA HIS A 96 -1.56 -19.08 8.26
C HIS A 96 -0.85 -18.66 6.97
N ARG A 97 -1.57 -18.64 5.87
CA ARG A 97 -1.10 -18.15 4.57
C ARG A 97 -2.24 -17.55 3.78
N ASN A 98 -1.96 -16.47 3.06
CA ASN A 98 -2.86 -15.94 2.06
C ASN A 98 -2.58 -16.65 0.73
N ILE A 99 -3.53 -17.42 0.22
CA ILE A 99 -3.36 -18.18 -1.03
C ILE A 99 -3.71 -17.36 -2.27
N ASP A 100 -4.47 -16.28 -2.09
CA ASP A 100 -5.08 -15.46 -3.13
C ASP A 100 -4.48 -14.05 -3.22
N ALA A 101 -3.59 -13.67 -2.31
CA ALA A 101 -3.03 -12.33 -2.29
C ALA A 101 -1.60 -12.30 -1.73
N HIS A 102 -0.78 -11.42 -2.27
CA HIS A 102 0.45 -10.96 -1.63
C HIS A 102 0.11 -10.04 -0.46
N GLU A 103 1.00 -9.94 0.50
CA GLU A 103 0.83 -9.07 1.65
C GLU A 103 1.98 -8.09 1.74
N ILE A 104 1.66 -6.78 1.79
CA ILE A 104 2.61 -5.72 2.09
C ILE A 104 2.22 -5.14 3.44
N ILE A 105 3.14 -5.16 4.38
CA ILE A 105 2.90 -4.77 5.76
C ILE A 105 3.79 -3.59 6.09
N PHE A 106 3.22 -2.53 6.66
CA PHE A 106 3.95 -1.37 7.16
C PHE A 106 3.86 -1.35 8.70
N CYS A 107 4.99 -1.29 9.37
CA CYS A 107 5.02 -1.03 10.79
C CYS A 107 4.90 0.48 11.04
N VAL A 108 3.84 0.88 11.75
CA VAL A 108 3.53 2.29 12.04
C VAL A 108 3.92 2.66 13.47
N LYS A 109 3.77 1.70 14.41
CA LYS A 109 4.09 1.90 15.82
C LYS A 109 4.45 0.57 16.48
N GLY A 110 5.37 0.62 17.47
CA GLY A 110 5.85 -0.56 18.19
C GLY A 110 6.78 -1.42 17.36
N ALA A 111 6.83 -2.71 17.64
CA ALA A 111 7.61 -3.68 16.89
C ALA A 111 6.96 -5.05 16.93
N LEU A 112 7.09 -5.83 15.87
CA LEU A 112 6.64 -7.22 15.80
C LEU A 112 7.65 -8.10 15.07
N LYS A 113 7.82 -9.31 15.56
CA LYS A 113 8.57 -10.37 14.91
C LYS A 113 7.65 -11.13 13.95
N TRP A 114 8.10 -11.31 12.73
CA TRP A 114 7.45 -12.14 11.73
C TRP A 114 8.28 -13.40 11.51
N GLU A 115 7.66 -14.55 11.72
CA GLU A 115 8.21 -15.85 11.36
C GLU A 115 7.50 -16.32 10.09
N THR A 116 8.28 -16.68 9.08
CA THR A 116 7.78 -17.12 7.77
C THR A 116 8.56 -18.35 7.29
N GLU A 117 8.01 -19.08 6.31
CA GLU A 117 8.74 -20.14 5.61
C GLU A 117 10.03 -19.63 4.93
N MET A 118 10.16 -18.31 4.71
CA MET A 118 11.32 -17.66 4.10
C MET A 118 12.33 -17.12 5.13
N GLY A 119 12.07 -17.27 6.43
CA GLY A 119 12.91 -16.79 7.51
C GLY A 119 12.21 -15.87 8.49
N VAL A 120 12.99 -15.20 9.34
CA VAL A 120 12.50 -14.36 10.43
C VAL A 120 12.89 -12.92 10.19
N LYS A 121 11.95 -11.99 10.43
CA LYS A 121 12.17 -10.53 10.42
C LYS A 121 11.56 -9.89 11.65
N ILE A 122 12.21 -8.87 12.19
CA ILE A 122 11.63 -7.96 13.18
C ILE A 122 11.38 -6.64 12.46
N MET A 123 10.17 -6.13 12.59
CA MET A 123 9.76 -4.87 11.98
C MET A 123 9.66 -3.79 13.05
N HIS A 124 10.19 -2.62 12.74
CA HIS A 124 10.10 -1.39 13.52
C HIS A 124 9.38 -0.31 12.71
N PRO A 125 8.96 0.81 13.33
CA PRO A 125 8.30 1.89 12.62
C PRO A 125 9.13 2.39 11.42
N GLY A 126 8.49 2.43 10.25
CA GLY A 126 9.13 2.76 8.97
C GLY A 126 9.52 1.55 8.12
N ASP A 127 9.53 0.35 8.68
CA ASP A 127 9.79 -0.85 7.91
C ASP A 127 8.58 -1.27 7.09
N MET A 128 8.85 -1.83 5.92
CA MET A 128 7.90 -2.48 5.03
C MET A 128 8.33 -3.92 4.80
N LEU A 129 7.44 -4.87 5.04
CA LEU A 129 7.64 -6.29 4.79
C LEU A 129 6.73 -6.75 3.64
N PHE A 130 7.30 -7.46 2.69
CA PHE A 130 6.57 -8.15 1.64
C PHE A 130 6.54 -9.65 1.91
N ILE A 131 5.33 -10.24 1.96
CA ILE A 131 5.11 -11.68 2.06
C ILE A 131 4.39 -12.14 0.80
N PRO A 132 5.04 -12.97 -0.04
CA PRO A 132 4.40 -13.53 -1.23
C PRO A 132 3.17 -14.36 -0.88
N LYS A 133 2.18 -14.38 -1.77
CA LYS A 133 1.02 -15.28 -1.63
C LYS A 133 1.49 -16.73 -1.51
N GLY A 134 0.80 -17.50 -0.70
CA GLY A 134 1.12 -18.91 -0.45
C GLY A 134 2.17 -19.15 0.64
N ILE A 135 2.91 -18.14 1.08
CA ILE A 135 3.93 -18.27 2.13
C ILE A 135 3.28 -18.31 3.51
N GLY A 136 3.55 -19.40 4.24
CA GLY A 136 3.13 -19.55 5.62
C GLY A 136 3.86 -18.58 6.54
N HIS A 137 3.13 -17.93 7.43
CA HIS A 137 3.68 -16.95 8.35
C HIS A 137 2.84 -16.76 9.60
N ARG A 138 3.43 -16.11 10.61
CA ARG A 138 2.77 -15.62 11.81
C ARG A 138 3.49 -14.42 12.40
N SER A 139 2.75 -13.56 13.10
CA SER A 139 3.32 -12.44 13.85
C SER A 139 3.40 -12.76 15.35
N MET A 140 4.48 -12.36 15.97
CA MET A 140 4.76 -12.58 17.39
C MET A 140 5.29 -11.30 18.03
N LEU A 141 5.16 -11.20 19.33
CA LEU A 141 5.84 -10.17 20.11
C LEU A 141 7.34 -10.41 20.08
N CYS A 142 8.10 -9.34 20.23
CA CYS A 142 9.56 -9.35 20.42
C CYS A 142 9.93 -8.42 21.58
N GLU A 143 11.19 -8.34 21.91
CA GLU A 143 11.69 -7.53 23.01
C GLU A 143 11.29 -6.05 22.87
N ASP A 144 11.29 -5.54 21.63
CA ASP A 144 10.92 -4.14 21.32
C ASP A 144 9.42 -3.89 21.16
N SER A 145 8.58 -4.92 21.34
CA SER A 145 7.14 -4.74 21.25
C SER A 145 6.58 -3.88 22.38
N THR A 146 5.64 -3.03 22.04
CA THR A 146 4.95 -2.16 22.98
C THR A 146 3.53 -2.68 23.29
N ASP A 147 2.83 -2.03 24.22
CA ASP A 147 1.42 -2.32 24.50
C ASP A 147 0.48 -1.91 23.34
N ASP A 148 0.99 -1.25 22.32
CA ASP A 148 0.21 -0.76 21.18
C ASP A 148 1.05 -0.84 19.90
N ASN A 149 1.15 -2.04 19.33
CA ASN A 149 1.84 -2.27 18.06
C ASN A 149 0.82 -2.13 16.93
N VAL A 150 1.08 -1.24 15.97
CA VAL A 150 0.14 -0.88 14.90
C VAL A 150 0.77 -1.11 13.54
N LEU A 151 0.04 -1.86 12.71
CA LEU A 151 0.41 -2.17 11.33
C LEU A 151 -0.67 -1.70 10.36
N ILE A 152 -0.25 -1.36 9.16
CA ILE A 152 -1.12 -1.27 7.98
C ILE A 152 -0.77 -2.43 7.06
N GLU A 153 -1.77 -3.20 6.65
CA GLU A 153 -1.61 -4.38 5.80
C GLU A 153 -2.36 -4.16 4.49
N LEU A 154 -1.66 -4.35 3.38
CA LEU A 154 -2.22 -4.36 2.03
C LEU A 154 -2.21 -5.80 1.54
N LYS A 155 -3.39 -6.35 1.21
CA LYS A 155 -3.52 -7.64 0.53
C LYS A 155 -3.85 -7.39 -0.93
N ILE A 156 -2.96 -7.84 -1.83
CA ILE A 156 -2.99 -7.52 -3.26
C ILE A 156 -3.03 -8.81 -4.06
N ALA A 157 -4.10 -9.00 -4.84
CA ALA A 157 -4.29 -10.21 -5.65
C ALA A 157 -3.44 -10.22 -6.93
N ASP A 158 -3.06 -9.04 -7.43
CA ASP A 158 -2.22 -8.90 -8.62
C ASP A 158 -0.79 -9.38 -8.35
N GLU A 159 -0.11 -9.84 -9.41
CA GLU A 159 1.31 -10.15 -9.33
C GLU A 159 2.12 -8.87 -9.15
N LEU A 160 3.07 -8.92 -8.22
CA LEU A 160 3.92 -7.78 -7.88
C LEU A 160 5.38 -8.06 -8.27
N THR A 161 6.01 -7.07 -8.89
CA THR A 161 7.45 -7.09 -9.19
C THR A 161 8.15 -6.01 -8.40
N TYR A 162 9.20 -6.37 -7.67
CA TYR A 162 10.06 -5.40 -7.00
C TYR A 162 10.87 -4.62 -8.05
N VAL A 163 10.75 -3.29 -8.01
CA VAL A 163 11.44 -2.36 -8.93
C VAL A 163 12.36 -1.38 -8.19
N GLY A 164 12.46 -1.52 -6.87
CA GLY A 164 13.37 -0.72 -6.05
C GLY A 164 14.82 -1.16 -6.21
N GLU A 165 15.74 -0.26 -5.88
CA GLU A 165 17.15 -0.63 -5.77
C GLU A 165 17.39 -1.34 -4.44
N ASP A 166 18.12 -2.46 -4.47
CA ASP A 166 18.57 -3.12 -3.24
C ASP A 166 19.45 -2.16 -2.45
N GLN A 167 19.09 -1.87 -1.22
CA GLN A 167 19.95 -1.15 -0.32
C GLN A 167 21.22 -2.00 -0.13
N LYS A 168 22.32 -1.56 -0.69
CA LYS A 168 23.63 -2.19 -0.46
C LYS A 168 23.94 -2.09 1.03
N LYS A 169 23.87 -3.23 1.70
CA LYS A 169 24.32 -3.36 3.08
C LYS A 169 25.84 -3.25 3.16
#